data_cdf7bc508ebbb10d2a6f90a13508850b
#
_entry.id   cdf7bc508ebbb10d2a6f90a13508850b
#
_cell.length_a   1.000
_cell.length_b   1.000
_cell.length_c   1.000
_cell.angle_alpha   90.00
_cell.angle_beta   90.00
_cell.angle_gamma   90.00
#
_symmetry.space_group_name_H-M   'P 1'
#
loop_
_entity.id
_entity.type
_entity.pdbx_description
1 polymer ?
#
loop_
_entity_poly.entity_id
_entity_poly.type
_entity_poly.pdbx_seq_one_letter_code
_entity_poly.pdbx_strand_id
1 'polypeptide(L)'
;MTEAAGGQNVSNLASHRADGMSSKYDVLVIGGGNAALCAAISARRGGASVLVLEGAPKFYRGGNTRHTRNMRCAHDAATEILTGPYTEEEFWEDLLRVTGGQTDELLARHMIRESKDILNWIVEQGVRWQPSLGGTLSLGRTNSFFLGGGRAMLNALYLTAERLGVDVEYDAEVTELVIEDGMFLAARVKRPIHGETEIRATSLVAAAGGFEANIEWLKQYWGEAADNFLIRGTPYNRGSILKMLLEKGVQEVGDPTQCHAVAIDARAPKFDGGIITRHDSVVFGIVVNKHAQRFYDEGEDIWPKRYAIWGRLVAAQPDQIAYIIFDSTVVTSFMPTLFPPIAGQTVVELAGKLKLDPTALEKTITEFNAAVRPGTFDHTILDDCRTEGITPQKTHWARRIETPPYLAYPVRPGITFTYLGTRVTREARMLMADGKLSANMFAAGEIMAGNVLGKGYAAGMGMTIGSVFGRIAGREAAKHARN
;
A
#
# COMPACT_ATOMS: atom_id res chain seq x y z
N MET A 1 -42.25 -33.98 4.02
CA MET A 1 -41.43 -34.90 3.23
C MET A 1 -40.78 -34.02 2.14
N THR A 2 -39.50 -33.76 2.12
CA THR A 2 -38.32 -34.53 2.41
C THR A 2 -37.20 -33.58 2.88
N GLU A 3 -36.56 -34.03 3.93
CA GLU A 3 -35.33 -33.54 4.55
C GLU A 3 -34.10 -33.76 3.67
N ALA A 4 -33.06 -32.93 4.06
CA ALA A 4 -31.67 -33.29 4.20
C ALA A 4 -30.78 -33.49 2.97
N ALA A 5 -29.87 -32.55 2.76
CA ALA A 5 -28.47 -32.83 2.37
C ALA A 5 -27.59 -31.59 2.66
N GLY A 6 -26.99 -31.51 3.83
CA GLY A 6 -26.11 -30.37 4.19
C GLY A 6 -25.27 -30.61 5.45
N GLY A 7 -24.79 -31.80 5.63
CA GLY A 7 -24.08 -32.14 6.87
C GLY A 7 -22.98 -33.17 6.71
N GLN A 8 -21.95 -32.92 5.89
CA GLN A 8 -20.80 -33.85 5.80
C GLN A 8 -19.45 -33.23 5.48
N ASN A 9 -19.18 -31.97 5.81
CA ASN A 9 -17.82 -31.43 5.58
C ASN A 9 -17.20 -30.69 6.76
N VAL A 10 -17.78 -30.76 7.96
CA VAL A 10 -17.21 -30.14 9.18
C VAL A 10 -16.45 -31.14 10.05
N SER A 11 -16.62 -32.44 9.82
CA SER A 11 -16.02 -33.50 10.67
C SER A 11 -14.58 -33.90 10.29
N ASN A 12 -14.09 -33.58 9.08
CA ASN A 12 -12.73 -34.00 8.68
C ASN A 12 -11.62 -33.06 9.09
N LEU A 13 -11.90 -31.84 9.54
CA LEU A 13 -10.92 -30.91 10.07
C LEU A 13 -10.59 -31.16 11.57
N ALA A 14 -11.47 -31.87 12.26
CA ALA A 14 -11.29 -32.13 13.71
C ALA A 14 -10.49 -33.41 14.02
N SER A 15 -10.34 -34.34 13.07
CA SER A 15 -9.73 -35.65 13.31
C SER A 15 -8.20 -35.69 13.22
N HIS A 16 -7.55 -34.65 12.68
CA HIS A 16 -6.07 -34.60 12.61
C HIS A 16 -5.40 -33.82 13.75
N ARG A 17 -6.14 -33.42 14.79
CA ARG A 17 -5.63 -32.52 15.86
C ARG A 17 -5.52 -33.14 17.24
N ALA A 18 -5.64 -34.45 17.38
CA ALA A 18 -5.67 -35.08 18.69
C ALA A 18 -4.32 -35.59 19.24
N ASP A 19 -3.30 -35.67 18.39
CA ASP A 19 -1.95 -36.06 18.86
C ASP A 19 -1.01 -34.85 18.73
N GLY A 20 -0.25 -34.52 19.75
CA GLY A 20 0.73 -33.43 19.80
C GLY A 20 1.91 -33.59 18.83
N MET A 21 1.67 -34.16 17.65
CA MET A 21 2.62 -34.27 16.56
C MET A 21 2.55 -32.99 15.70
N SER A 22 3.64 -32.25 15.64
CA SER A 22 3.95 -31.15 14.74
C SER A 22 3.57 -31.52 13.30
N SER A 23 2.52 -30.91 12.74
CA SER A 23 2.18 -31.07 11.32
C SER A 23 3.31 -30.49 10.47
N LYS A 24 3.84 -31.26 9.53
CA LYS A 24 4.87 -30.79 8.61
C LYS A 24 4.24 -30.40 7.28
N TYR A 25 4.40 -29.14 6.92
CA TYR A 25 4.04 -28.61 5.58
C TYR A 25 5.27 -28.48 4.69
N ASP A 26 5.09 -28.50 3.38
CA ASP A 26 6.15 -28.16 2.44
C ASP A 26 6.45 -26.66 2.49
N VAL A 27 5.41 -25.82 2.52
CA VAL A 27 5.55 -24.37 2.53
C VAL A 27 4.66 -23.75 3.61
N LEU A 28 5.26 -22.98 4.49
CA LEU A 28 4.58 -22.09 5.43
C LEU A 28 4.58 -20.67 4.86
N VAL A 29 3.41 -20.07 4.72
CA VAL A 29 3.24 -18.67 4.31
C VAL A 29 2.75 -17.86 5.50
N ILE A 30 3.48 -16.82 5.91
CA ILE A 30 3.08 -15.94 7.00
C ILE A 30 2.55 -14.62 6.46
N GLY A 31 1.28 -14.33 6.74
CA GLY A 31 0.47 -13.22 6.25
C GLY A 31 -0.68 -13.70 5.39
N GLY A 32 -1.72 -12.87 5.23
CA GLY A 32 -2.92 -13.20 4.44
C GLY A 32 -3.26 -12.14 3.37
N GLY A 33 -2.32 -11.26 3.04
CA GLY A 33 -2.48 -10.24 2.02
C GLY A 33 -2.26 -10.77 0.60
N ASN A 34 -2.27 -9.86 -0.37
CA ASN A 34 -2.06 -10.18 -1.79
C ASN A 34 -0.80 -11.02 -2.04
N ALA A 35 0.34 -10.62 -1.49
CA ALA A 35 1.61 -11.34 -1.68
C ALA A 35 1.55 -12.76 -1.14
N ALA A 36 0.98 -12.93 0.06
CA ALA A 36 0.83 -14.22 0.71
C ALA A 36 -0.07 -15.18 -0.09
N LEU A 37 -1.22 -14.68 -0.56
CA LEU A 37 -2.15 -15.50 -1.35
C LEU A 37 -1.59 -15.84 -2.73
N CYS A 38 -0.90 -14.91 -3.39
CA CYS A 38 -0.18 -15.22 -4.64
C CYS A 38 0.90 -16.28 -4.41
N ALA A 39 1.62 -16.22 -3.29
CA ALA A 39 2.62 -17.23 -2.95
C ALA A 39 1.97 -18.59 -2.65
N ALA A 40 0.93 -18.62 -1.83
CA ALA A 40 0.24 -19.86 -1.45
C ALA A 40 -0.37 -20.57 -2.67
N ILE A 41 -1.06 -19.83 -3.55
CA ILE A 41 -1.64 -20.37 -4.78
C ILE A 41 -0.55 -20.91 -5.70
N SER A 42 0.56 -20.16 -5.87
CA SER A 42 1.67 -20.60 -6.73
C SER A 42 2.38 -21.84 -6.17
N ALA A 43 2.62 -21.88 -4.86
CA ALA A 43 3.23 -23.04 -4.21
C ALA A 43 2.30 -24.28 -4.32
N ARG A 44 1.02 -24.12 -4.10
CA ARG A 44 0.05 -25.21 -4.21
C ARG A 44 -0.07 -25.75 -5.62
N ARG A 45 -0.06 -24.87 -6.63
CA ARG A 45 0.01 -25.27 -8.06
C ARG A 45 1.32 -25.99 -8.40
N GLY A 46 2.40 -25.68 -7.69
CA GLY A 46 3.67 -26.41 -7.75
C GLY A 46 3.62 -27.79 -7.05
N GLY A 47 2.48 -28.20 -6.48
CA GLY A 47 2.25 -29.49 -5.84
C GLY A 47 2.66 -29.56 -4.37
N ALA A 48 3.03 -28.44 -3.74
CA ALA A 48 3.39 -28.39 -2.31
C ALA A 48 2.14 -28.41 -1.41
N SER A 49 2.25 -28.98 -0.22
CA SER A 49 1.32 -28.75 0.90
C SER A 49 1.60 -27.37 1.49
N VAL A 50 0.54 -26.55 1.66
CA VAL A 50 0.69 -25.15 2.03
C VAL A 50 -0.21 -24.78 3.19
N LEU A 51 0.38 -24.15 4.22
CA LEU A 51 -0.35 -23.49 5.31
C LEU A 51 -0.12 -21.98 5.24
N VAL A 52 -1.21 -21.21 5.31
CA VAL A 52 -1.19 -19.75 5.46
C VAL A 52 -1.57 -19.39 6.89
N LEU A 53 -0.72 -18.61 7.56
CA LEU A 53 -0.99 -18.04 8.88
C LEU A 53 -1.33 -16.56 8.76
N GLU A 54 -2.59 -16.20 9.00
CA GLU A 54 -3.06 -14.83 9.07
C GLU A 54 -3.27 -14.43 10.55
N GLY A 55 -2.51 -13.42 11.01
CA GLY A 55 -2.59 -12.95 12.39
C GLY A 55 -3.91 -12.23 12.72
N ALA A 56 -4.59 -11.67 11.71
CA ALA A 56 -5.87 -11.01 11.89
C ALA A 56 -7.03 -12.01 11.96
N PRO A 57 -8.13 -11.66 12.66
CA PRO A 57 -9.38 -12.39 12.56
C PRO A 57 -9.89 -12.44 11.10
N LYS A 58 -10.63 -13.50 10.76
CA LYS A 58 -11.15 -13.73 9.39
C LYS A 58 -11.85 -12.50 8.80
N PHE A 59 -12.57 -11.72 9.60
CA PHE A 59 -13.24 -10.49 9.15
C PHE A 59 -12.25 -9.40 8.72
N TYR A 60 -11.09 -9.32 9.37
CA TYR A 60 -10.05 -8.31 9.11
C TYR A 60 -8.89 -8.82 8.25
N ARG A 61 -8.96 -10.07 7.75
CA ARG A 61 -7.92 -10.70 6.94
C ARG A 61 -7.49 -9.86 5.74
N GLY A 62 -6.25 -10.04 5.32
CA GLY A 62 -5.75 -9.50 4.07
C GLY A 62 -4.89 -8.25 4.19
N GLY A 63 -4.56 -7.81 5.39
CA GLY A 63 -3.66 -6.68 5.63
C GLY A 63 -4.12 -5.41 4.87
N ASN A 64 -3.17 -4.61 4.42
CA ASN A 64 -3.45 -3.36 3.69
C ASN A 64 -3.98 -3.58 2.26
N THR A 65 -3.88 -4.79 1.72
CA THR A 65 -4.46 -5.13 0.43
C THR A 65 -5.95 -4.84 0.36
N ARG A 66 -6.70 -4.98 1.45
CA ARG A 66 -8.15 -4.67 1.51
C ARG A 66 -8.48 -3.20 1.19
N HIS A 67 -7.50 -2.30 1.30
CA HIS A 67 -7.65 -0.86 1.03
C HIS A 67 -7.14 -0.44 -0.36
N THR A 68 -6.71 -1.38 -1.20
CA THR A 68 -6.26 -1.09 -2.56
C THR A 68 -7.43 -0.92 -3.53
N ARG A 69 -7.17 -0.26 -4.66
CA ARG A 69 -8.15 -0.15 -5.75
C ARG A 69 -7.60 -0.51 -7.12
N ASN A 70 -6.27 -0.48 -7.31
CA ASN A 70 -5.64 -0.69 -8.61
C ASN A 70 -4.26 -1.34 -8.49
N MET A 71 -3.77 -1.82 -9.62
CA MET A 71 -2.45 -2.40 -9.81
C MET A 71 -1.79 -1.76 -11.03
N ARG A 72 -0.49 -1.48 -10.96
CA ARG A 72 0.32 -0.96 -12.08
C ARG A 72 1.03 -2.11 -12.77
N CYS A 73 0.89 -2.24 -14.09
CA CYS A 73 1.53 -3.31 -14.84
C CYS A 73 1.99 -2.81 -16.20
N ALA A 74 3.14 -3.29 -16.68
CA ALA A 74 3.58 -3.06 -18.04
C ALA A 74 2.67 -3.79 -19.05
N HIS A 75 2.42 -3.18 -20.19
CA HIS A 75 1.65 -3.75 -21.30
C HIS A 75 1.94 -3.01 -22.59
N ASP A 76 1.82 -3.71 -23.73
CA ASP A 76 2.29 -3.20 -25.01
C ASP A 76 1.15 -2.55 -25.85
N ALA A 77 -0.12 -2.71 -25.47
CA ALA A 77 -1.27 -2.21 -26.19
C ALA A 77 -2.41 -1.80 -25.26
N ALA A 78 -3.35 -1.01 -25.76
CA ALA A 78 -4.64 -0.76 -25.12
C ALA A 78 -5.42 -2.07 -24.99
N THR A 79 -6.26 -2.14 -23.94
CA THR A 79 -7.21 -3.25 -23.69
C THR A 79 -8.58 -2.67 -23.35
N GLU A 80 -9.56 -3.51 -23.02
CA GLU A 80 -10.87 -3.04 -22.53
C GLU A 80 -10.79 -2.21 -21.24
N ILE A 81 -9.72 -2.38 -20.46
CA ILE A 81 -9.54 -1.73 -19.17
C ILE A 81 -8.38 -0.73 -19.13
N LEU A 82 -7.55 -0.68 -20.16
CA LEU A 82 -6.35 0.16 -20.27
C LEU A 82 -6.40 0.97 -21.57
N THR A 83 -6.26 2.28 -21.47
CA THR A 83 -6.52 3.21 -22.56
C THR A 83 -5.37 3.36 -23.57
N GLY A 84 -4.22 2.74 -23.33
CA GLY A 84 -3.05 2.82 -24.22
C GLY A 84 -1.89 1.98 -23.67
N PRO A 85 -0.79 1.84 -24.39
CA PRO A 85 0.38 1.08 -23.96
C PRO A 85 1.06 1.74 -22.76
N TYR A 86 1.72 0.93 -21.94
CA TYR A 86 2.64 1.34 -20.89
C TYR A 86 3.81 0.38 -20.88
N THR A 87 4.85 0.76 -21.61
CA THR A 87 6.01 -0.12 -21.89
C THR A 87 6.86 -0.38 -20.66
N GLU A 88 7.71 -1.42 -20.71
CA GLU A 88 8.67 -1.70 -19.64
C GLU A 88 9.61 -0.50 -19.39
N GLU A 89 10.06 0.17 -20.45
CA GLU A 89 10.98 1.29 -20.32
C GLU A 89 10.29 2.52 -19.72
N GLU A 90 9.07 2.85 -20.14
CA GLU A 90 8.30 3.94 -19.52
C GLU A 90 8.01 3.65 -18.04
N PHE A 91 7.71 2.39 -17.69
CA PHE A 91 7.51 2.03 -16.29
C PHE A 91 8.82 2.16 -15.50
N TRP A 92 9.95 1.80 -16.08
CA TRP A 92 11.25 1.97 -15.47
C TRP A 92 11.60 3.45 -15.25
N GLU A 93 11.38 4.31 -16.24
CA GLU A 93 11.59 5.75 -16.13
C GLU A 93 10.70 6.37 -15.03
N ASP A 94 9.43 5.98 -14.97
CA ASP A 94 8.52 6.39 -13.90
C ASP A 94 9.03 5.96 -12.51
N LEU A 95 9.56 4.74 -12.39
CA LEU A 95 10.10 4.23 -11.14
C LEU A 95 11.38 4.99 -10.73
N LEU A 96 12.31 5.18 -11.65
CA LEU A 96 13.51 6.00 -11.41
C LEU A 96 13.15 7.41 -10.94
N ARG A 97 12.18 8.03 -11.58
CA ARG A 97 11.71 9.38 -11.23
C ARG A 97 11.15 9.45 -9.82
N VAL A 98 10.24 8.54 -9.42
CA VAL A 98 9.61 8.57 -8.09
C VAL A 98 10.57 8.17 -6.99
N THR A 99 11.53 7.29 -7.26
CA THR A 99 12.54 6.84 -6.29
C THR A 99 13.77 7.75 -6.25
N GLY A 100 13.92 8.65 -7.23
CA GLY A 100 15.14 9.44 -7.40
C GLY A 100 16.38 8.57 -7.61
N GLY A 101 16.21 7.43 -8.29
CA GLY A 101 17.26 6.43 -8.55
C GLY A 101 17.57 5.49 -7.38
N GLN A 102 16.89 5.63 -6.25
CA GLN A 102 17.07 4.73 -5.09
C GLN A 102 16.25 3.46 -5.27
N THR A 103 16.74 2.54 -6.06
CA THR A 103 16.11 1.25 -6.38
C THR A 103 17.17 0.24 -6.82
N ASP A 104 16.94 -1.03 -6.59
CA ASP A 104 17.73 -2.11 -7.19
C ASP A 104 17.25 -2.33 -8.63
N GLU A 105 18.03 -1.88 -9.60
CA GLU A 105 17.65 -1.93 -11.02
C GLU A 105 17.34 -3.35 -11.49
N LEU A 106 18.14 -4.34 -11.08
CA LEU A 106 17.97 -5.73 -11.52
C LEU A 106 16.64 -6.30 -11.03
N LEU A 107 16.30 -6.05 -9.76
CA LEU A 107 15.03 -6.49 -9.17
C LEU A 107 13.84 -5.69 -9.71
N ALA A 108 13.99 -4.40 -9.87
CA ALA A 108 12.93 -3.53 -10.39
C ALA A 108 12.59 -3.87 -11.85
N ARG A 109 13.58 -3.99 -12.73
CA ARG A 109 13.34 -4.39 -14.13
C ARG A 109 12.81 -5.83 -14.23
N HIS A 110 13.23 -6.73 -13.35
CA HIS A 110 12.65 -8.08 -13.28
C HIS A 110 11.17 -8.02 -12.92
N MET A 111 10.82 -7.27 -11.87
CA MET A 111 9.42 -7.05 -11.46
C MET A 111 8.58 -6.43 -12.59
N ILE A 112 9.09 -5.41 -13.26
CA ILE A 112 8.40 -4.75 -14.37
C ILE A 112 8.09 -5.74 -15.50
N ARG A 113 9.06 -6.55 -15.90
CA ARG A 113 8.88 -7.58 -16.93
C ARG A 113 7.84 -8.61 -16.55
N GLU A 114 7.97 -9.18 -15.34
CA GLU A 114 7.01 -10.17 -14.82
C GLU A 114 5.61 -9.60 -14.62
N SER A 115 5.47 -8.27 -14.51
CA SER A 115 4.17 -7.63 -14.33
C SER A 115 3.26 -7.72 -15.57
N LYS A 116 3.80 -7.97 -16.76
CA LYS A 116 3.00 -8.14 -17.99
C LYS A 116 2.00 -9.28 -17.88
N ASP A 117 2.41 -10.38 -17.25
CA ASP A 117 1.56 -11.57 -17.14
C ASP A 117 0.62 -11.52 -15.93
N ILE A 118 0.84 -10.59 -15.01
CA ILE A 118 0.12 -10.55 -13.74
C ILE A 118 -1.37 -10.25 -13.93
N LEU A 119 -1.73 -9.42 -14.89
CA LEU A 119 -3.13 -9.05 -15.16
C LEU A 119 -3.96 -10.27 -15.52
N ASN A 120 -3.43 -11.14 -16.40
CA ASN A 120 -4.10 -12.36 -16.81
C ASN A 120 -4.09 -13.40 -15.69
N TRP A 121 -2.95 -13.57 -15.05
CA TRP A 121 -2.82 -14.54 -13.96
C TRP A 121 -3.82 -14.27 -12.82
N ILE A 122 -4.03 -13.00 -12.47
CA ILE A 122 -4.93 -12.64 -11.36
C ILE A 122 -6.40 -12.84 -11.75
N VAL A 123 -6.75 -12.68 -13.03
CA VAL A 123 -8.08 -13.01 -13.57
C VAL A 123 -8.37 -14.52 -13.48
N GLU A 124 -7.37 -15.36 -13.75
CA GLU A 124 -7.49 -16.80 -13.55
C GLU A 124 -7.81 -17.21 -12.10
N GLN A 125 -7.49 -16.33 -11.13
CA GLN A 125 -7.85 -16.52 -9.73
C GLN A 125 -9.26 -16.01 -9.40
N GLY A 126 -10.03 -15.56 -10.40
CA GLY A 126 -11.39 -15.06 -10.23
C GLY A 126 -11.51 -13.57 -9.91
N VAL A 127 -10.40 -12.85 -9.95
CA VAL A 127 -10.41 -11.37 -9.80
C VAL A 127 -10.98 -10.75 -11.07
N ARG A 128 -11.78 -9.69 -10.92
CA ARG A 128 -12.38 -8.98 -12.04
C ARG A 128 -11.85 -7.55 -12.10
N TRP A 129 -11.68 -7.07 -13.32
CA TRP A 129 -11.31 -5.70 -13.60
C TRP A 129 -12.53 -4.87 -13.96
N GLN A 130 -12.42 -3.56 -13.79
CA GLN A 130 -13.38 -2.57 -14.26
C GLN A 130 -12.68 -1.52 -15.10
N PRO A 131 -13.39 -0.77 -15.95
CA PRO A 131 -12.84 0.40 -16.64
C PRO A 131 -12.23 1.38 -15.65
N SER A 132 -11.25 2.14 -16.10
CA SER A 132 -10.59 3.16 -15.30
C SER A 132 -11.60 4.16 -14.75
N LEU A 133 -11.43 4.53 -13.48
CA LEU A 133 -12.19 5.61 -12.88
C LEU A 133 -11.72 6.95 -13.44
N GLY A 134 -12.67 7.82 -13.80
CA GLY A 134 -12.39 9.18 -14.27
C GLY A 134 -11.83 10.10 -13.17
N GLY A 135 -11.65 11.36 -13.50
CA GLY A 135 -11.13 12.41 -12.61
C GLY A 135 -9.63 12.61 -12.71
N THR A 136 -9.05 13.30 -11.75
CA THR A 136 -7.64 13.77 -11.72
C THR A 136 -6.58 12.68 -11.87
N LEU A 137 -6.94 11.44 -11.70
CA LEU A 137 -5.94 10.41 -11.50
C LEU A 137 -5.21 9.98 -12.77
N SER A 138 -5.78 10.22 -13.95
CA SER A 138 -5.17 9.85 -15.26
C SER A 138 -4.50 8.46 -15.26
N LEU A 139 -5.08 7.53 -14.48
CA LEU A 139 -4.49 6.21 -14.26
C LEU A 139 -4.90 5.16 -15.30
N GLY A 140 -5.84 5.51 -16.18
CA GLY A 140 -6.45 4.54 -17.10
C GLY A 140 -5.47 3.88 -18.07
N ARG A 141 -4.32 4.50 -18.30
CA ARG A 141 -3.28 3.93 -19.16
C ARG A 141 -2.29 3.05 -18.42
N THR A 142 -1.97 3.36 -17.18
CA THR A 142 -0.89 2.69 -16.43
C THR A 142 -1.38 1.69 -15.39
N ASN A 143 -2.67 1.76 -15.01
CA ASN A 143 -3.20 0.99 -13.88
C ASN A 143 -4.55 0.33 -14.23
N SER A 144 -4.68 -0.93 -13.88
CA SER A 144 -5.94 -1.68 -13.91
C SER A 144 -6.66 -1.58 -12.57
N PHE A 145 -7.98 -1.34 -12.60
CA PHE A 145 -8.80 -1.15 -11.40
C PHE A 145 -9.56 -2.43 -11.05
N PHE A 146 -9.51 -2.82 -9.78
CA PHE A 146 -10.25 -3.99 -9.28
C PHE A 146 -11.74 -3.68 -9.17
N LEU A 147 -12.59 -4.49 -9.81
CA LEU A 147 -14.03 -4.42 -9.59
C LEU A 147 -14.35 -4.83 -8.15
N GLY A 148 -14.95 -3.90 -7.40
CA GLY A 148 -15.20 -4.07 -5.96
C GLY A 148 -13.96 -3.88 -5.05
N GLY A 149 -12.84 -3.38 -5.61
CA GLY A 149 -11.64 -3.02 -4.87
C GLY A 149 -10.90 -4.19 -4.25
N GLY A 150 -10.00 -3.88 -3.30
CA GLY A 150 -9.12 -4.87 -2.68
C GLY A 150 -9.84 -5.96 -1.90
N ARG A 151 -11.00 -5.67 -1.32
CA ARG A 151 -11.80 -6.71 -0.60
C ARG A 151 -12.34 -7.76 -1.56
N ALA A 152 -12.86 -7.36 -2.71
CA ALA A 152 -13.36 -8.30 -3.71
C ALA A 152 -12.22 -9.15 -4.30
N MET A 153 -11.08 -8.52 -4.59
CA MET A 153 -9.88 -9.21 -5.03
C MET A 153 -9.40 -10.24 -4.00
N LEU A 154 -9.27 -9.86 -2.73
CA LEU A 154 -8.88 -10.78 -1.66
C LEU A 154 -9.83 -11.95 -1.54
N ASN A 155 -11.14 -11.72 -1.59
CA ASN A 155 -12.11 -12.81 -1.52
C ASN A 155 -11.96 -13.80 -2.68
N ALA A 156 -11.68 -13.33 -3.90
CA ALA A 156 -11.41 -14.20 -5.04
C ALA A 156 -10.14 -15.04 -4.83
N LEU A 157 -9.06 -14.42 -4.34
CA LEU A 157 -7.80 -15.13 -4.05
C LEU A 157 -7.97 -16.16 -2.93
N TYR A 158 -8.68 -15.83 -1.84
CA TYR A 158 -8.98 -16.79 -0.76
C TYR A 158 -9.83 -17.97 -1.27
N LEU A 159 -10.87 -17.71 -2.08
CA LEU A 159 -11.68 -18.78 -2.68
C LEU A 159 -10.85 -19.69 -3.59
N THR A 160 -9.91 -19.13 -4.33
CA THR A 160 -9.01 -19.94 -5.17
C THR A 160 -8.03 -20.74 -4.34
N ALA A 161 -7.43 -20.16 -3.30
CA ALA A 161 -6.56 -20.88 -2.37
C ALA A 161 -7.31 -22.06 -1.71
N GLU A 162 -8.52 -21.81 -1.22
CA GLU A 162 -9.38 -22.85 -0.60
C GLU A 162 -9.72 -23.96 -1.59
N ARG A 163 -10.13 -23.64 -2.84
CA ARG A 163 -10.41 -24.65 -3.88
C ARG A 163 -9.20 -25.50 -4.26
N LEU A 164 -8.00 -24.94 -4.15
CA LEU A 164 -6.77 -25.67 -4.41
C LEU A 164 -6.31 -26.51 -3.19
N GLY A 165 -7.00 -26.42 -2.06
CA GLY A 165 -6.64 -27.15 -0.84
C GLY A 165 -5.44 -26.51 -0.11
N VAL A 166 -5.34 -25.19 -0.09
CA VAL A 166 -4.45 -24.45 0.81
C VAL A 166 -5.14 -24.36 2.18
N ASP A 167 -4.43 -24.75 3.22
CA ASP A 167 -4.89 -24.56 4.60
C ASP A 167 -4.69 -23.09 5.01
N VAL A 168 -5.71 -22.47 5.62
CA VAL A 168 -5.66 -21.09 6.10
C VAL A 168 -6.11 -21.01 7.54
N GLU A 169 -5.25 -20.49 8.40
CA GLU A 169 -5.56 -20.23 9.81
C GLU A 169 -5.62 -18.72 10.07
N TYR A 170 -6.66 -18.30 10.78
CA TYR A 170 -6.87 -16.93 11.23
C TYR A 170 -6.64 -16.81 12.72
N ASP A 171 -6.47 -15.57 13.23
CA ASP A 171 -6.10 -15.34 14.63
C ASP A 171 -4.83 -16.14 15.01
N ALA A 172 -3.95 -16.36 14.04
CA ALA A 172 -2.76 -17.18 14.15
C ALA A 172 -1.52 -16.26 14.27
N GLU A 173 -1.26 -15.80 15.49
CA GLU A 173 -0.14 -14.91 15.78
C GLU A 173 1.16 -15.72 15.85
N VAL A 174 2.08 -15.46 14.93
CA VAL A 174 3.44 -16.01 15.00
C VAL A 174 4.23 -15.25 16.06
N THR A 175 4.66 -15.95 17.10
CA THR A 175 5.37 -15.38 18.26
C THR A 175 6.87 -15.58 18.17
N GLU A 176 7.33 -16.61 17.42
CA GLU A 176 8.75 -16.89 17.22
C GLU A 176 8.99 -17.57 15.88
N LEU A 177 10.12 -17.24 15.24
CA LEU A 177 10.70 -17.99 14.11
C LEU A 177 11.94 -18.72 14.58
N VAL A 178 11.92 -20.04 14.51
CA VAL A 178 13.08 -20.90 14.80
C VAL A 178 13.93 -20.95 13.54
N ILE A 179 15.02 -20.19 13.56
CA ILE A 179 15.98 -20.08 12.45
C ILE A 179 17.37 -20.35 13.00
N GLU A 180 18.07 -21.31 12.38
CA GLU A 180 19.43 -21.71 12.73
C GLU A 180 20.29 -21.69 11.46
N ASP A 181 21.44 -21.05 11.51
CA ASP A 181 22.42 -20.96 10.41
C ASP A 181 21.78 -20.54 9.07
N GLY A 182 20.83 -19.58 9.08
CA GLY A 182 20.13 -19.12 7.89
C GLY A 182 19.08 -20.10 7.34
N MET A 183 18.73 -21.14 8.11
CA MET A 183 17.71 -22.12 7.79
C MET A 183 16.50 -21.95 8.72
N PHE A 184 15.32 -21.80 8.17
CA PHE A 184 14.04 -21.86 8.88
C PHE A 184 13.71 -23.32 9.21
N LEU A 185 13.34 -23.58 10.47
CA LEU A 185 12.98 -24.91 10.97
C LEU A 185 11.51 -24.98 11.37
N ALA A 186 11.02 -23.95 12.08
CA ALA A 186 9.68 -23.93 12.63
C ALA A 186 9.20 -22.50 12.94
N ALA A 187 7.89 -22.35 13.12
CA ALA A 187 7.27 -21.16 13.70
C ALA A 187 6.47 -21.55 14.95
N ARG A 188 6.59 -20.76 16.02
CA ARG A 188 5.66 -20.84 17.15
C ARG A 188 4.46 -19.94 16.89
N VAL A 189 3.28 -20.49 17.08
CA VAL A 189 2.03 -19.84 16.70
C VAL A 189 1.07 -19.88 17.88
N LYS A 190 0.67 -18.69 18.31
CA LYS A 190 -0.32 -18.52 19.39
C LYS A 190 -1.70 -18.35 18.77
N ARG A 191 -2.68 -19.06 19.34
CA ARG A 191 -4.08 -19.02 18.95
C ARG A 191 -4.98 -18.80 20.16
N PRO A 192 -6.12 -18.10 20.03
CA PRO A 192 -6.99 -17.80 21.17
C PRO A 192 -7.49 -19.04 21.92
N ILE A 193 -7.80 -20.14 21.21
CA ILE A 193 -8.42 -21.34 21.80
C ILE A 193 -7.40 -22.45 22.05
N HIS A 194 -6.38 -22.58 21.19
CA HIS A 194 -5.46 -23.72 21.20
C HIS A 194 -4.11 -23.44 21.87
N GLY A 195 -3.94 -22.21 22.41
CA GLY A 195 -2.67 -21.80 23.00
C GLY A 195 -1.55 -21.68 21.97
N GLU A 196 -0.32 -21.90 22.40
CA GLU A 196 0.88 -21.85 21.56
C GLU A 196 1.27 -23.24 21.07
N THR A 197 1.55 -23.37 19.78
CA THR A 197 1.99 -24.64 19.14
C THR A 197 3.13 -24.36 18.19
N GLU A 198 3.97 -25.37 17.93
CA GLU A 198 5.03 -25.32 16.92
C GLU A 198 4.53 -25.90 15.60
N ILE A 199 4.79 -25.18 14.51
CA ILE A 199 4.51 -25.60 13.13
C ILE A 199 5.83 -25.71 12.39
N ARG A 200 6.08 -26.87 11.78
CA ARG A 200 7.26 -27.13 10.96
C ARG A 200 6.94 -27.07 9.49
N ALA A 201 7.85 -26.50 8.70
CA ALA A 201 7.76 -26.55 7.25
C ALA A 201 9.14 -26.60 6.60
N THR A 202 9.18 -27.12 5.39
CA THR A 202 10.44 -27.22 4.64
C THR A 202 10.89 -25.86 4.12
N SER A 203 9.95 -24.96 3.78
CA SER A 203 10.23 -23.59 3.32
C SER A 203 9.33 -22.58 4.00
N LEU A 204 9.86 -21.37 4.20
CA LEU A 204 9.14 -20.21 4.70
C LEU A 204 8.94 -19.17 3.60
N VAL A 205 7.73 -18.65 3.44
CA VAL A 205 7.46 -17.41 2.71
C VAL A 205 6.94 -16.36 3.69
N ALA A 206 7.75 -15.33 3.97
CA ALA A 206 7.33 -14.19 4.76
C ALA A 206 6.64 -13.15 3.86
N ALA A 207 5.35 -12.90 4.10
CA ALA A 207 4.52 -11.97 3.35
C ALA A 207 3.58 -11.17 4.28
N ALA A 208 4.11 -10.81 5.45
CA ALA A 208 3.36 -10.27 6.60
C ALA A 208 3.19 -8.73 6.58
N GLY A 209 3.53 -8.06 5.47
CA GLY A 209 3.42 -6.60 5.37
C GLY A 209 4.58 -5.86 6.05
N GLY A 210 4.36 -4.58 6.34
CA GLY A 210 5.30 -3.69 7.01
C GLY A 210 4.98 -3.46 8.48
N PHE A 211 5.40 -2.28 9.01
CA PHE A 211 5.22 -1.93 10.42
C PHE A 211 4.45 -0.62 10.64
N GLU A 212 3.73 -0.14 9.64
CA GLU A 212 3.03 1.15 9.68
C GLU A 212 1.99 1.27 10.80
N ALA A 213 1.46 0.14 11.31
CA ALA A 213 0.55 0.13 12.45
C ALA A 213 1.26 0.09 13.81
N ASN A 214 2.58 0.01 13.84
CA ASN A 214 3.38 0.03 15.07
C ASN A 214 3.88 1.45 15.35
N ILE A 215 3.07 2.23 16.06
CA ILE A 215 3.36 3.64 16.34
C ILE A 215 4.67 3.79 17.12
N GLU A 216 4.96 2.90 18.08
CA GLU A 216 6.20 2.94 18.86
C GLU A 216 7.43 2.69 17.98
N TRP A 217 7.32 1.82 16.97
CA TRP A 217 8.41 1.64 16.02
C TRP A 217 8.56 2.84 15.07
N LEU A 218 7.44 3.43 14.64
CA LEU A 218 7.47 4.68 13.84
C LEU A 218 8.10 5.83 14.61
N LYS A 219 7.88 5.94 15.94
CA LYS A 219 8.51 6.97 16.79
C LYS A 219 10.02 6.92 16.78
N GLN A 220 10.63 5.75 16.61
CA GLN A 220 12.09 5.62 16.55
C GLN A 220 12.69 6.42 15.38
N TYR A 221 11.92 6.64 14.31
CA TYR A 221 12.36 7.34 13.09
C TYR A 221 11.71 8.71 12.89
N TRP A 222 10.51 8.92 13.43
CA TRP A 222 9.70 10.12 13.23
C TRP A 222 9.50 10.93 14.52
N GLY A 223 10.00 10.44 15.67
CA GLY A 223 9.76 11.05 16.96
C GLY A 223 8.27 11.07 17.33
N GLU A 224 7.90 11.94 18.26
CA GLU A 224 6.53 12.08 18.78
C GLU A 224 5.51 12.49 17.69
N ALA A 225 5.96 12.99 16.54
CA ALA A 225 5.10 13.28 15.39
C ALA A 225 4.28 12.06 14.94
N ALA A 226 4.80 10.85 15.13
CA ALA A 226 4.12 9.60 14.76
C ALA A 226 2.77 9.39 15.49
N ASP A 227 2.58 9.99 16.68
CA ASP A 227 1.29 9.91 17.39
C ASP A 227 0.14 10.54 16.60
N ASN A 228 0.46 11.55 15.79
CA ASN A 228 -0.52 12.24 14.95
C ASN A 228 -0.73 11.60 13.57
N PHE A 229 0.04 10.56 13.21
CA PHE A 229 -0.15 9.86 11.95
C PHE A 229 -1.41 9.02 12.00
N LEU A 230 -2.15 9.03 10.90
CA LEU A 230 -3.26 8.13 10.68
C LEU A 230 -2.77 6.94 9.84
N ILE A 231 -3.24 5.75 10.16
CA ILE A 231 -2.85 4.54 9.45
C ILE A 231 -3.96 4.21 8.46
N ARG A 232 -3.72 4.50 7.20
CA ARG A 232 -4.64 4.17 6.11
C ARG A 232 -4.55 2.69 5.77
N GLY A 233 -4.69 1.86 6.77
CA GLY A 233 -4.49 0.43 6.74
C GLY A 233 -4.98 -0.24 8.01
N THR A 234 -4.77 -1.54 8.05
CA THR A 234 -5.17 -2.40 9.16
C THR A 234 -4.33 -2.15 10.42
N PRO A 235 -4.87 -2.34 11.64
CA PRO A 235 -4.09 -2.30 12.88
C PRO A 235 -3.14 -3.50 13.05
N TYR A 236 -3.18 -4.49 12.16
CA TYR A 236 -2.43 -5.75 12.29
C TYR A 236 -1.04 -5.73 11.62
N ASN A 237 -0.73 -4.77 10.75
CA ASN A 237 0.60 -4.64 10.13
C ASN A 237 1.59 -3.98 11.10
N ARG A 238 2.06 -4.76 12.08
CA ARG A 238 2.90 -4.28 13.18
C ARG A 238 4.38 -4.58 13.04
N GLY A 239 4.79 -5.26 11.97
CA GLY A 239 6.18 -5.57 11.68
C GLY A 239 6.79 -6.71 12.51
N SER A 240 5.99 -7.47 13.25
CA SER A 240 6.51 -8.53 14.15
C SER A 240 7.39 -9.53 13.40
N ILE A 241 6.96 -9.97 12.22
CA ILE A 241 7.73 -10.93 11.40
C ILE A 241 9.00 -10.29 10.85
N LEU A 242 8.92 -9.06 10.36
CA LEU A 242 10.10 -8.31 9.90
C LEU A 242 11.14 -8.20 11.03
N LYS A 243 10.70 -7.79 12.23
CA LYS A 243 11.58 -7.67 13.39
C LYS A 243 12.27 -8.98 13.72
N MET A 244 11.51 -10.08 13.80
CA MET A 244 12.07 -11.43 14.07
C MET A 244 13.12 -11.83 13.03
N LEU A 245 12.86 -11.59 11.74
CA LEU A 245 13.80 -11.91 10.67
C LEU A 245 15.10 -11.11 10.78
N LEU A 246 15.01 -9.80 11.06
CA LEU A 246 16.19 -8.95 11.25
C LEU A 246 16.99 -9.36 12.49
N GLU A 247 16.32 -9.68 13.61
CA GLU A 247 16.97 -10.20 14.83
C GLU A 247 17.65 -11.56 14.61
N LYS A 248 17.18 -12.37 13.65
CA LYS A 248 17.79 -13.64 13.24
C LYS A 248 18.86 -13.48 12.14
N GLY A 249 19.28 -12.26 11.86
CA GLY A 249 20.38 -11.95 10.95
C GLY A 249 20.01 -11.95 9.47
N VAL A 250 18.74 -11.80 9.10
CA VAL A 250 18.37 -11.54 7.72
C VAL A 250 18.81 -10.11 7.37
N GLN A 251 19.38 -9.93 6.19
CA GLN A 251 19.88 -8.63 5.73
C GLN A 251 18.73 -7.65 5.53
N GLU A 252 18.83 -6.48 6.15
CA GLU A 252 17.88 -5.39 5.97
C GLU A 252 18.10 -4.64 4.65
N VAL A 253 17.03 -4.00 4.16
CA VAL A 253 17.04 -3.08 3.01
C VAL A 253 15.92 -2.06 3.16
N GLY A 254 16.13 -0.89 2.57
CA GLY A 254 15.17 0.21 2.59
C GLY A 254 15.39 1.17 3.76
N ASP A 255 14.92 2.39 3.57
CA ASP A 255 15.05 3.48 4.55
C ASP A 255 13.80 3.52 5.45
N PRO A 256 13.94 3.31 6.77
CA PRO A 256 12.82 3.33 7.71
C PRO A 256 12.16 4.71 7.86
N THR A 257 12.82 5.78 7.45
CA THR A 257 12.27 7.15 7.42
C THR A 257 11.44 7.41 6.17
N GLN A 258 11.44 6.49 5.20
CA GLN A 258 10.68 6.59 3.97
C GLN A 258 9.44 5.69 4.03
N CYS A 259 8.35 6.18 3.47
CA CYS A 259 7.09 5.45 3.44
C CYS A 259 6.17 5.99 2.33
N HIS A 260 5.20 5.18 1.93
CA HIS A 260 4.05 5.65 1.18
C HIS A 260 3.07 6.32 2.14
N ALA A 261 3.12 7.63 2.18
CA ALA A 261 2.26 8.43 3.04
C ALA A 261 1.52 9.49 2.21
N VAL A 262 0.21 9.54 2.37
CA VAL A 262 -0.69 10.41 1.62
C VAL A 262 -1.39 11.41 2.54
N ALA A 263 -1.91 12.50 1.98
CA ALA A 263 -2.81 13.38 2.71
C ALA A 263 -4.17 12.70 2.86
N ILE A 264 -4.58 12.39 4.09
CA ILE A 264 -5.89 11.85 4.39
C ILE A 264 -6.67 12.80 5.31
N ASP A 265 -7.99 12.73 5.25
CA ASP A 265 -8.84 13.56 6.06
C ASP A 265 -8.52 13.41 7.55
N ALA A 266 -8.24 14.51 8.22
CA ALA A 266 -7.87 14.52 9.64
C ALA A 266 -9.01 14.02 10.56
N ARG A 267 -10.24 13.89 10.05
CA ARG A 267 -11.41 13.33 10.74
C ARG A 267 -11.52 11.82 10.61
N ALA A 268 -10.64 11.20 9.79
CA ALA A 268 -10.60 9.75 9.61
C ALA A 268 -10.19 9.03 10.92
N PRO A 269 -10.63 7.80 11.14
CA PRO A 269 -10.20 7.01 12.29
C PRO A 269 -8.69 6.71 12.22
N LYS A 270 -8.08 6.41 13.39
CA LYS A 270 -6.65 6.08 13.50
C LYS A 270 -6.23 4.94 12.57
N PHE A 271 -7.09 3.92 12.40
CA PHE A 271 -6.88 2.77 11.54
C PHE A 271 -8.08 2.55 10.61
N ASP A 272 -7.88 1.82 9.52
CA ASP A 272 -8.91 1.34 8.60
C ASP A 272 -9.78 2.45 7.94
N GLY A 273 -9.32 3.69 7.90
CA GLY A 273 -10.02 4.78 7.22
C GLY A 273 -10.26 4.53 5.73
N GLY A 274 -9.44 3.69 5.12
CA GLY A 274 -9.60 3.25 3.75
C GLY A 274 -9.20 4.28 2.69
N ILE A 275 -9.35 3.86 1.43
CA ILE A 275 -8.95 4.68 0.27
C ILE A 275 -9.77 5.96 0.12
N ILE A 276 -11.02 5.95 0.56
CA ILE A 276 -11.97 7.06 0.41
C ILE A 276 -11.70 8.24 1.36
N THR A 277 -10.76 8.10 2.30
CA THR A 277 -10.31 9.20 3.16
C THR A 277 -9.13 9.98 2.58
N ARG A 278 -8.55 9.50 1.47
CA ARG A 278 -7.47 10.19 0.75
C ARG A 278 -8.03 11.35 -0.05
N HIS A 279 -7.30 12.46 -0.05
CA HIS A 279 -7.65 13.64 -0.84
C HIS A 279 -6.89 13.69 -2.16
N ASP A 280 -7.64 13.75 -3.27
CA ASP A 280 -7.14 14.02 -4.61
C ASP A 280 -7.34 15.50 -5.01
N SER A 281 -7.83 16.35 -4.08
CA SER A 281 -8.09 17.77 -4.30
C SER A 281 -6.88 18.70 -4.18
N VAL A 282 -5.73 18.18 -3.73
CA VAL A 282 -4.51 18.95 -3.48
C VAL A 282 -4.11 19.84 -4.66
N VAL A 283 -4.11 19.29 -5.88
CA VAL A 283 -3.69 20.01 -7.08
C VAL A 283 -4.64 21.12 -7.52
N PHE A 284 -5.88 21.11 -7.05
CA PHE A 284 -6.92 22.08 -7.45
C PHE A 284 -6.98 23.33 -6.57
N GLY A 285 -6.24 23.37 -5.47
CA GLY A 285 -6.18 24.48 -4.55
C GLY A 285 -4.76 24.79 -4.10
N ILE A 286 -4.68 25.27 -2.86
CA ILE A 286 -3.42 25.44 -2.12
C ILE A 286 -3.44 24.61 -0.86
N VAL A 287 -2.27 24.26 -0.32
CA VAL A 287 -2.17 23.56 0.97
C VAL A 287 -1.43 24.45 1.96
N VAL A 288 -2.09 24.75 3.08
CA VAL A 288 -1.54 25.59 4.13
C VAL A 288 -1.39 24.80 5.44
N ASN A 289 -0.36 25.14 6.23
CA ASN A 289 -0.18 24.60 7.58
C ASN A 289 -1.09 25.33 8.60
N LYS A 290 -0.97 25.01 9.90
CA LYS A 290 -1.77 25.65 10.98
C LYS A 290 -1.50 27.14 11.14
N HIS A 291 -0.46 27.69 10.54
CA HIS A 291 -0.16 29.13 10.49
C HIS A 291 -0.65 29.79 9.21
N ALA A 292 -1.51 29.10 8.44
CA ALA A 292 -2.03 29.53 7.14
C ALA A 292 -0.93 29.77 6.07
N GLN A 293 0.22 29.15 6.19
CA GLN A 293 1.36 29.30 5.27
C GLN A 293 1.44 28.11 4.30
N ARG A 294 1.59 28.39 3.01
CA ARG A 294 1.93 27.36 2.01
C ARG A 294 3.35 26.87 2.25
N PHE A 295 3.62 25.60 1.98
CA PHE A 295 4.90 24.95 2.27
C PHE A 295 5.48 24.10 1.14
N TYR A 296 4.72 23.87 0.07
CA TYR A 296 5.17 23.07 -1.07
C TYR A 296 4.44 23.47 -2.37
N ASP A 297 4.96 23.02 -3.52
CA ASP A 297 4.36 23.16 -4.82
C ASP A 297 3.28 22.09 -5.05
N GLU A 298 2.02 22.48 -5.02
CA GLU A 298 0.89 21.57 -5.22
C GLU A 298 0.78 21.09 -6.69
N GLY A 299 1.47 21.76 -7.60
CA GLY A 299 1.46 21.50 -9.05
C GLY A 299 2.74 20.89 -9.61
N GLU A 300 3.65 20.37 -8.79
CA GLU A 300 5.00 19.92 -9.20
C GLU A 300 5.00 18.86 -10.32
N ASP A 301 4.09 17.90 -10.30
CA ASP A 301 4.03 16.82 -11.29
C ASP A 301 2.62 16.19 -11.33
N ILE A 302 2.39 15.33 -12.32
CA ILE A 302 1.14 14.57 -12.47
C ILE A 302 0.82 13.83 -11.17
N TRP A 303 -0.38 14.05 -10.66
CA TRP A 303 -0.83 13.63 -9.34
C TRP A 303 -0.55 12.15 -9.00
N PRO A 304 -0.77 11.15 -9.89
CA PRO A 304 -0.44 9.75 -9.64
C PRO A 304 1.03 9.46 -9.28
N LYS A 305 1.94 10.36 -9.60
CA LYS A 305 3.37 10.25 -9.32
C LYS A 305 3.78 11.03 -8.06
N ARG A 306 2.93 11.97 -7.59
CA ARG A 306 3.27 12.88 -6.47
C ARG A 306 2.37 12.78 -5.25
N TYR A 307 1.18 12.22 -5.34
CA TYR A 307 0.25 12.14 -4.22
C TYR A 307 0.84 11.46 -2.96
N ALA A 308 1.77 10.54 -3.16
CA ALA A 308 2.35 9.73 -2.09
C ALA A 308 3.40 10.43 -1.22
N ILE A 309 3.80 11.65 -1.58
CA ILE A 309 4.72 12.44 -0.75
C ILE A 309 3.99 13.35 0.23
N TRP A 310 2.71 13.63 -0.01
CA TRP A 310 1.94 14.64 0.74
C TRP A 310 1.77 14.28 2.21
N GLY A 311 1.68 12.99 2.55
CA GLY A 311 1.68 12.59 3.95
C GLY A 311 2.96 13.00 4.68
N ARG A 312 4.12 12.83 4.06
CA ARG A 312 5.41 13.26 4.65
C ARG A 312 5.54 14.77 4.73
N LEU A 313 5.09 15.48 3.70
CA LEU A 313 5.07 16.94 3.71
C LEU A 313 4.23 17.49 4.87
N VAL A 314 3.08 16.89 5.12
CA VAL A 314 2.20 17.23 6.25
C VAL A 314 2.85 16.81 7.58
N ALA A 315 3.54 15.65 7.63
CA ALA A 315 4.25 15.19 8.83
C ALA A 315 5.34 16.18 9.30
N ALA A 316 5.91 16.93 8.38
CA ALA A 316 6.91 17.97 8.67
C ALA A 316 6.28 19.31 9.13
N GLN A 317 4.93 19.44 9.08
CA GLN A 317 4.26 20.67 9.50
C GLN A 317 3.96 20.66 11.01
N PRO A 318 3.84 21.85 11.63
CA PRO A 318 3.45 21.94 13.04
C PRO A 318 2.15 21.17 13.32
N ASP A 319 2.10 20.41 14.41
CA ASP A 319 1.02 19.51 14.84
C ASP A 319 0.63 18.44 13.81
N GLN A 320 1.47 18.21 12.77
CA GLN A 320 1.24 17.26 11.68
C GLN A 320 -0.16 17.40 11.07
N ILE A 321 -0.58 18.66 10.85
CA ILE A 321 -1.85 19.01 10.24
C ILE A 321 -1.65 20.07 9.15
N ALA A 322 -2.42 19.95 8.08
CA ALA A 322 -2.53 20.96 7.03
C ALA A 322 -3.98 21.06 6.53
N TYR A 323 -4.24 22.04 5.70
CA TYR A 323 -5.56 22.31 5.16
C TYR A 323 -5.44 22.53 3.65
N ILE A 324 -6.19 21.74 2.88
CA ILE A 324 -6.35 21.95 1.44
C ILE A 324 -7.44 23.00 1.28
N ILE A 325 -7.13 24.15 0.67
CA ILE A 325 -8.05 25.28 0.47
C ILE A 325 -8.32 25.41 -1.02
N PHE A 326 -9.59 25.47 -1.40
CA PHE A 326 -10.05 25.66 -2.78
C PHE A 326 -11.41 26.36 -2.78
N ASP A 327 -11.95 26.66 -3.94
CA ASP A 327 -13.27 27.27 -4.08
C ASP A 327 -14.28 26.35 -4.79
N SER A 328 -15.52 26.85 -4.93
CA SER A 328 -16.62 26.06 -5.48
C SER A 328 -16.42 25.62 -6.93
N THR A 329 -15.55 26.29 -7.70
CA THR A 329 -15.37 26.04 -9.14
C THR A 329 -14.73 24.71 -9.48
N VAL A 330 -14.06 24.06 -8.52
CA VAL A 330 -13.30 22.81 -8.74
C VAL A 330 -13.90 21.57 -8.09
N VAL A 331 -15.04 21.68 -7.42
CA VAL A 331 -15.65 20.59 -6.64
C VAL A 331 -15.89 19.31 -7.44
N THR A 332 -16.20 19.44 -8.74
CA THR A 332 -16.44 18.28 -9.62
C THR A 332 -15.19 17.75 -10.32
N SER A 333 -14.02 18.35 -10.08
CA SER A 333 -12.77 18.02 -10.78
C SER A 333 -12.00 16.86 -10.14
N PHE A 334 -12.40 16.40 -8.97
CA PHE A 334 -11.74 15.31 -8.23
C PHE A 334 -12.76 14.32 -7.66
N MET A 335 -12.28 13.15 -7.28
CA MET A 335 -13.14 12.12 -6.69
C MET A 335 -13.70 12.60 -5.35
N PRO A 336 -15.02 12.41 -5.09
CA PRO A 336 -15.60 12.75 -3.80
C PRO A 336 -14.96 11.93 -2.66
N THR A 337 -14.83 12.56 -1.50
CA THR A 337 -14.30 11.94 -0.28
C THR A 337 -15.44 11.55 0.68
N LEU A 338 -15.10 10.76 1.71
CA LEU A 338 -16.09 10.33 2.71
C LEU A 338 -16.69 11.51 3.49
N PHE A 339 -15.87 12.51 3.78
CA PHE A 339 -16.29 13.67 4.56
C PHE A 339 -16.57 14.86 3.65
N PRO A 340 -17.66 15.61 3.87
CA PRO A 340 -17.89 16.83 3.12
C PRO A 340 -16.83 17.89 3.43
N PRO A 341 -16.52 18.80 2.50
CA PRO A 341 -15.63 19.91 2.77
C PRO A 341 -16.22 20.85 3.84
N ILE A 342 -15.35 21.47 4.61
CA ILE A 342 -15.71 22.57 5.49
C ILE A 342 -15.89 23.80 4.60
N ALA A 343 -17.03 24.49 4.70
CA ALA A 343 -17.40 25.58 3.81
C ALA A 343 -17.57 26.91 4.57
N GLY A 344 -17.14 28.00 3.93
CA GLY A 344 -17.37 29.38 4.38
C GLY A 344 -17.76 30.28 3.20
N GLN A 345 -18.68 31.23 3.41
CA GLN A 345 -19.04 32.21 2.40
C GLN A 345 -17.95 33.28 2.21
N THR A 346 -17.13 33.47 3.24
CA THR A 346 -15.95 34.32 3.22
C THR A 346 -14.72 33.53 3.70
N VAL A 347 -13.54 34.00 3.37
CA VAL A 347 -12.27 33.44 3.85
C VAL A 347 -12.19 33.53 5.38
N VAL A 348 -12.68 34.63 5.97
CA VAL A 348 -12.76 34.84 7.43
C VAL A 348 -13.63 33.77 8.10
N GLU A 349 -14.81 33.51 7.53
CA GLU A 349 -15.71 32.46 8.05
C GLU A 349 -15.06 31.08 7.97
N LEU A 350 -14.43 30.77 6.82
CA LEU A 350 -13.71 29.50 6.65
C LEU A 350 -12.57 29.37 7.67
N ALA A 351 -11.73 30.40 7.82
CA ALA A 351 -10.63 30.42 8.78
C ALA A 351 -11.11 30.17 10.22
N GLY A 352 -12.21 30.82 10.62
CA GLY A 352 -12.83 30.61 11.94
C GLY A 352 -13.24 29.13 12.16
N LYS A 353 -13.87 28.49 11.16
CA LYS A 353 -14.25 27.07 11.22
C LYS A 353 -13.04 26.12 11.27
N LEU A 354 -11.92 26.50 10.63
CA LEU A 354 -10.67 25.76 10.63
C LEU A 354 -9.79 26.06 11.86
N LYS A 355 -10.16 27.05 12.68
CA LYS A 355 -9.34 27.58 13.79
C LYS A 355 -7.98 28.11 13.33
N LEU A 356 -7.94 28.71 12.14
CA LEU A 356 -6.80 29.45 11.60
C LEU A 356 -6.95 30.93 11.87
N ASP A 357 -5.82 31.66 11.86
CA ASP A 357 -5.83 33.12 11.89
C ASP A 357 -6.46 33.66 10.58
N PRO A 358 -7.60 34.37 10.65
CA PRO A 358 -8.28 34.87 9.46
C PRO A 358 -7.42 35.83 8.63
N THR A 359 -6.67 36.71 9.27
CA THR A 359 -5.80 37.70 8.60
C THR A 359 -4.67 36.98 7.85
N ALA A 360 -4.06 35.97 8.46
CA ALA A 360 -3.00 35.19 7.80
C ALA A 360 -3.56 34.40 6.60
N LEU A 361 -4.75 33.80 6.71
CA LEU A 361 -5.34 33.05 5.60
C LEU A 361 -5.76 33.96 4.44
N GLU A 362 -6.38 35.12 4.74
CA GLU A 362 -6.73 36.12 3.72
C GLU A 362 -5.48 36.63 2.99
N LYS A 363 -4.41 36.93 3.73
CA LYS A 363 -3.13 37.34 3.15
C LYS A 363 -2.60 36.26 2.20
N THR A 364 -2.54 34.99 2.62
CA THR A 364 -2.02 33.90 1.80
C THR A 364 -2.82 33.73 0.52
N ILE A 365 -4.16 33.75 0.57
CA ILE A 365 -5.03 33.62 -0.59
C ILE A 365 -4.87 34.84 -1.52
N THR A 366 -4.78 36.05 -0.99
CA THR A 366 -4.60 37.29 -1.76
C THR A 366 -3.25 37.29 -2.50
N GLU A 367 -2.17 36.96 -1.81
CA GLU A 367 -0.82 36.84 -2.42
C GLU A 367 -0.77 35.76 -3.49
N PHE A 368 -1.39 34.59 -3.23
CA PHE A 368 -1.50 33.52 -4.21
C PHE A 368 -2.26 33.98 -5.46
N ASN A 369 -3.44 34.58 -5.26
CA ASN A 369 -4.28 35.05 -6.36
C ASN A 369 -3.59 36.12 -7.22
N ALA A 370 -2.81 37.01 -6.62
CA ALA A 370 -2.04 38.04 -7.33
C ALA A 370 -0.89 37.43 -8.15
N ALA A 371 -0.35 36.32 -7.69
CA ALA A 371 0.77 35.62 -8.36
C ALA A 371 0.32 34.70 -9.51
N VAL A 372 -0.97 34.31 -9.59
CA VAL A 372 -1.47 33.43 -10.64
C VAL A 372 -1.30 34.06 -12.03
N ARG A 373 -0.70 33.30 -12.93
CA ARG A 373 -0.61 33.60 -14.36
C ARG A 373 -1.57 32.69 -15.09
N PRO A 374 -2.54 33.26 -15.83
CA PRO A 374 -3.52 32.44 -16.54
C PRO A 374 -2.87 31.66 -17.68
N GLY A 375 -3.45 30.50 -17.96
CA GLY A 375 -3.09 29.59 -19.03
C GLY A 375 -4.31 28.79 -19.45
N THR A 376 -4.08 27.71 -20.21
CA THR A 376 -5.13 26.77 -20.58
C THR A 376 -5.17 25.65 -19.53
N PHE A 377 -6.13 25.73 -18.62
CA PHE A 377 -6.27 24.75 -17.55
C PHE A 377 -6.64 23.36 -18.07
N ASP A 378 -5.75 22.39 -17.85
CA ASP A 378 -5.98 20.97 -18.14
C ASP A 378 -5.26 20.10 -17.11
N HIS A 379 -6.03 19.51 -16.21
CA HIS A 379 -5.51 18.68 -15.13
C HIS A 379 -5.04 17.27 -15.58
N THR A 380 -5.19 16.95 -16.86
CA THR A 380 -4.74 15.66 -17.42
C THR A 380 -3.31 15.71 -17.94
N ILE A 381 -2.76 16.90 -18.11
CA ILE A 381 -1.39 17.18 -18.54
C ILE A 381 -0.71 18.16 -17.57
N LEU A 382 0.59 18.34 -17.69
CA LEU A 382 1.30 19.45 -17.06
C LEU A 382 0.98 20.73 -17.86
N ASP A 383 -0.01 21.48 -17.38
CA ASP A 383 -0.52 22.66 -18.07
C ASP A 383 0.38 23.89 -17.85
N ASP A 384 0.04 25.03 -18.44
CA ASP A 384 0.77 26.28 -18.34
C ASP A 384 0.22 27.25 -17.26
N CYS A 385 -0.78 26.84 -16.49
CA CYS A 385 -1.33 27.62 -15.40
C CYS A 385 -0.39 27.58 -14.19
N ARG A 386 0.32 28.66 -13.89
CA ARG A 386 1.35 28.71 -12.84
C ARG A 386 1.26 29.98 -12.00
N THR A 387 2.04 30.04 -10.94
CA THR A 387 2.29 31.28 -10.18
C THR A 387 3.68 31.82 -10.46
N GLU A 388 3.85 33.14 -10.34
CA GLU A 388 5.14 33.81 -10.43
C GLU A 388 5.31 34.80 -9.28
N GLY A 389 6.54 34.89 -8.75
CA GLY A 389 6.89 35.89 -7.72
C GLY A 389 6.51 35.53 -6.29
N ILE A 390 6.12 34.27 -6.02
CA ILE A 390 5.88 33.76 -4.67
C ILE A 390 6.65 32.48 -4.39
N THR A 391 6.86 32.20 -3.10
CA THR A 391 7.50 30.96 -2.62
C THR A 391 6.64 30.32 -1.54
N PRO A 392 6.28 29.02 -1.66
CA PRO A 392 6.58 28.14 -2.79
C PRO A 392 5.80 28.55 -4.05
N GLN A 393 6.42 28.34 -5.21
CA GLN A 393 5.73 28.46 -6.50
C GLN A 393 4.71 27.33 -6.65
N LYS A 394 3.65 27.54 -7.44
CA LYS A 394 2.81 26.48 -7.96
C LYS A 394 3.03 26.41 -9.47
N THR A 395 3.63 25.29 -9.93
CA THR A 395 4.16 25.20 -11.30
C THR A 395 3.12 24.84 -12.35
N HIS A 396 2.04 24.16 -11.98
CA HIS A 396 0.93 23.79 -12.87
C HIS A 396 -0.41 23.90 -12.12
N TRP A 397 -1.50 23.98 -12.88
CA TRP A 397 -2.88 24.00 -12.38
C TRP A 397 -3.20 25.13 -11.40
N ALA A 398 -2.44 26.25 -11.49
CA ALA A 398 -2.69 27.40 -10.65
C ALA A 398 -3.96 28.13 -11.11
N ARG A 399 -4.94 28.23 -10.22
CA ARG A 399 -6.19 28.98 -10.42
C ARG A 399 -6.45 29.86 -9.22
N ARG A 400 -7.06 31.03 -9.48
CA ARG A 400 -7.48 31.92 -8.38
C ARG A 400 -8.55 31.26 -7.52
N ILE A 401 -8.47 31.47 -6.24
CA ILE A 401 -9.44 31.04 -5.23
C ILE A 401 -10.27 32.27 -4.87
N GLU A 402 -11.40 32.49 -5.55
CA GLU A 402 -12.17 33.73 -5.46
C GLU A 402 -13.68 33.54 -5.54
N THR A 403 -14.19 32.32 -5.78
CA THR A 403 -15.61 32.04 -5.97
C THR A 403 -16.22 31.34 -4.77
N PRO A 404 -17.04 31.98 -3.95
CA PRO A 404 -17.70 31.35 -2.80
C PRO A 404 -18.64 30.20 -3.22
N PRO A 405 -18.92 29.22 -2.32
CA PRO A 405 -18.26 29.05 -1.02
C PRO A 405 -16.80 28.67 -1.15
N TYR A 406 -15.97 29.20 -0.22
CA TYR A 406 -14.61 28.74 0.00
C TYR A 406 -14.65 27.43 0.77
N LEU A 407 -13.84 26.48 0.38
CA LEU A 407 -13.91 25.11 0.84
C LEU A 407 -12.55 24.62 1.36
N ALA A 408 -12.61 23.75 2.37
CA ALA A 408 -11.38 23.16 2.92
C ALA A 408 -11.54 21.72 3.37
N TYR A 409 -10.43 21.00 3.29
CA TYR A 409 -10.27 19.71 3.96
C TYR A 409 -9.09 19.76 4.94
N PRO A 410 -9.30 19.46 6.23
CA PRO A 410 -8.19 19.23 7.15
C PRO A 410 -7.54 17.89 6.83
N VAL A 411 -6.21 17.85 6.75
CA VAL A 411 -5.47 16.64 6.40
C VAL A 411 -4.35 16.34 7.38
N ARG A 412 -4.12 15.05 7.62
CA ARG A 412 -3.01 14.48 8.39
C ARG A 412 -2.22 13.49 7.56
N PRO A 413 -0.98 13.13 7.98
CA PRO A 413 -0.24 12.04 7.34
C PRO A 413 -1.00 10.74 7.43
N GLY A 414 -1.23 10.09 6.29
CA GLY A 414 -1.86 8.78 6.21
C GLY A 414 -0.87 7.75 5.68
N ILE A 415 -0.25 6.96 6.56
CA ILE A 415 0.70 5.92 6.17
C ILE A 415 -0.05 4.68 5.71
N THR A 416 0.46 4.05 4.65
CA THR A 416 -0.09 2.81 4.08
C THR A 416 0.96 1.73 3.88
N PHE A 417 2.25 2.11 3.82
CA PHE A 417 3.28 1.22 3.33
C PHE A 417 4.66 1.73 3.79
N THR A 418 5.44 0.89 4.43
CA THR A 418 6.80 1.17 4.90
C THR A 418 7.83 0.57 3.95
N TYR A 419 9.08 1.08 3.95
CA TYR A 419 10.09 0.61 3.00
C TYR A 419 11.20 -0.22 3.65
N LEU A 420 11.41 -0.12 4.96
CA LEU A 420 12.30 -1.04 5.64
C LEU A 420 11.79 -2.47 5.49
N GLY A 421 12.64 -3.36 5.05
CA GLY A 421 12.30 -4.75 4.80
C GLY A 421 13.53 -5.66 4.71
N THR A 422 13.34 -6.85 4.16
CA THR A 422 14.38 -7.86 3.96
C THR A 422 14.97 -7.81 2.56
N ARG A 423 16.29 -7.95 2.45
CA ARG A 423 16.99 -8.07 1.16
C ARG A 423 16.66 -9.41 0.51
N VAL A 424 16.35 -9.40 -0.79
CA VAL A 424 16.04 -10.61 -1.56
C VAL A 424 16.75 -10.67 -2.92
N THR A 425 16.83 -11.88 -3.48
CA THR A 425 17.24 -12.11 -4.88
C THR A 425 16.05 -12.00 -5.84
N ARG A 426 16.30 -12.18 -7.14
CA ARG A 426 15.22 -12.27 -8.16
C ARG A 426 14.29 -13.47 -7.96
N GLU A 427 14.75 -14.51 -7.30
CA GLU A 427 13.99 -15.68 -6.90
C GLU A 427 13.22 -15.44 -5.58
N ALA A 428 13.16 -14.19 -5.09
CA ALA A 428 12.56 -13.81 -3.82
C ALA A 428 13.22 -14.48 -2.58
N ARG A 429 14.39 -15.06 -2.70
CA ARG A 429 15.11 -15.71 -1.63
C ARG A 429 15.81 -14.68 -0.75
N MET A 430 15.69 -14.78 0.56
CA MET A 430 16.30 -13.83 1.50
C MET A 430 17.83 -13.98 1.52
N LEU A 431 18.51 -12.85 1.74
CA LEU A 431 19.94 -12.82 2.07
C LEU A 431 20.12 -12.68 3.57
N MET A 432 21.17 -13.30 4.10
CA MET A 432 21.62 -13.11 5.47
C MET A 432 22.57 -11.90 5.55
N ALA A 433 22.77 -11.35 6.74
CA ALA A 433 23.63 -10.18 6.95
C ALA A 433 25.09 -10.41 6.56
N ASP A 434 25.56 -11.67 6.53
CA ASP A 434 26.87 -12.05 6.04
C ASP A 434 26.96 -12.17 4.49
N GLY A 435 25.87 -11.83 3.79
CA GLY A 435 25.77 -11.88 2.34
C GLY A 435 25.45 -13.26 1.74
N LYS A 436 25.32 -14.30 2.56
CA LYS A 436 24.92 -15.61 2.08
C LYS A 436 23.41 -15.67 1.81
N LEU A 437 23.01 -16.58 0.93
CA LEU A 437 21.60 -16.89 0.74
C LEU A 437 21.08 -17.70 1.93
N SER A 438 19.88 -17.35 2.39
CA SER A 438 19.15 -18.22 3.32
C SER A 438 18.96 -19.61 2.71
N ALA A 439 18.85 -20.64 3.53
CA ALA A 439 18.66 -21.99 3.00
C ALA A 439 17.30 -22.18 2.33
N ASN A 440 16.22 -21.71 2.99
CA ASN A 440 14.83 -22.02 2.63
C ASN A 440 13.84 -20.90 2.94
N MET A 441 14.30 -19.64 3.08
CA MET A 441 13.45 -18.50 3.40
C MET A 441 13.28 -17.57 2.21
N PHE A 442 12.04 -17.20 1.94
CA PHE A 442 11.62 -16.31 0.85
C PHE A 442 10.78 -15.16 1.41
N ALA A 443 10.78 -14.01 0.74
CA ALA A 443 9.93 -12.88 1.12
C ALA A 443 9.21 -12.27 -0.08
N ALA A 444 8.00 -11.76 0.17
CA ALA A 444 7.19 -11.14 -0.87
C ALA A 444 6.30 -10.00 -0.33
N GLY A 445 6.06 -9.02 -1.18
CA GLY A 445 5.22 -7.88 -0.84
C GLY A 445 5.95 -6.79 -0.07
N GLU A 446 5.23 -6.11 0.80
CA GLU A 446 5.75 -4.94 1.51
C GLU A 446 7.03 -5.24 2.32
N ILE A 447 7.10 -6.41 2.96
CA ILE A 447 8.25 -6.84 3.77
C ILE A 447 9.58 -6.88 2.99
N MET A 448 9.55 -6.84 1.66
CA MET A 448 10.75 -6.77 0.81
C MET A 448 10.77 -5.55 -0.12
N ALA A 449 9.80 -4.65 0.03
CA ALA A 449 9.62 -3.56 -0.93
C ALA A 449 10.78 -2.57 -1.01
N GLY A 450 11.58 -2.43 0.05
CA GLY A 450 12.77 -1.58 0.07
C GLY A 450 13.84 -1.92 -1.00
N ASN A 451 13.79 -3.14 -1.56
CA ASN A 451 14.62 -3.48 -2.71
C ASN A 451 14.22 -2.69 -3.98
N VAL A 452 12.94 -2.34 -4.11
CA VAL A 452 12.38 -1.65 -5.30
C VAL A 452 12.07 -0.18 -4.99
N LEU A 453 11.64 0.13 -3.78
CA LEU A 453 11.20 1.45 -3.36
C LEU A 453 12.14 2.00 -2.27
N GLY A 454 13.21 2.68 -2.66
CA GLY A 454 14.09 3.39 -1.74
C GLY A 454 13.44 4.67 -1.19
N LYS A 455 12.67 5.36 -2.03
CA LYS A 455 11.79 6.48 -1.63
C LYS A 455 10.70 6.69 -2.70
N GLY A 456 9.70 7.53 -2.38
CA GLY A 456 8.61 7.83 -3.30
C GLY A 456 7.73 6.62 -3.60
N TYR A 457 6.71 6.80 -4.44
CA TYR A 457 5.76 5.73 -4.76
C TYR A 457 4.96 6.09 -6.00
N ALA A 458 4.81 5.17 -6.92
CA ALA A 458 3.83 5.30 -8.01
C ALA A 458 2.57 4.48 -7.69
N ALA A 459 1.39 5.01 -8.04
CA ALA A 459 0.12 4.34 -7.76
C ALA A 459 0.11 2.89 -8.27
N GLY A 460 -0.32 1.96 -7.41
CA GLY A 460 -0.44 0.54 -7.74
C GLY A 460 0.82 -0.31 -7.53
N MET A 461 1.99 0.30 -7.26
CA MET A 461 3.27 -0.40 -7.12
C MET A 461 3.27 -1.50 -6.06
N GLY A 462 2.71 -1.24 -4.88
CA GLY A 462 2.67 -2.25 -3.80
C GLY A 462 1.92 -3.51 -4.21
N MET A 463 0.89 -3.38 -5.05
CA MET A 463 0.16 -4.53 -5.59
C MET A 463 1.01 -5.30 -6.60
N THR A 464 1.74 -4.61 -7.46
CA THR A 464 2.65 -5.22 -8.42
C THR A 464 3.77 -5.99 -7.73
N ILE A 465 4.47 -5.34 -6.77
CA ILE A 465 5.51 -5.99 -5.94
C ILE A 465 4.95 -7.25 -5.28
N GLY A 466 3.77 -7.13 -4.63
CA GLY A 466 3.15 -8.24 -3.93
C GLY A 466 2.76 -9.40 -4.82
N SER A 467 2.15 -9.13 -5.98
CA SER A 467 1.69 -10.18 -6.89
C SER A 467 2.84 -10.86 -7.62
N VAL A 468 3.82 -10.09 -8.12
CA VAL A 468 4.98 -10.63 -8.84
C VAL A 468 5.85 -11.47 -7.91
N PHE A 469 6.35 -10.86 -6.84
CA PHE A 469 7.24 -11.57 -5.91
C PHE A 469 6.50 -12.64 -5.10
N GLY A 470 5.18 -12.50 -4.86
CA GLY A 470 4.37 -13.57 -4.28
C GLY A 470 4.36 -14.81 -5.15
N ARG A 471 4.08 -14.66 -6.45
CA ARG A 471 4.15 -15.79 -7.42
C ARG A 471 5.54 -16.44 -7.44
N ILE A 472 6.59 -15.61 -7.50
CA ILE A 472 7.97 -16.09 -7.55
C ILE A 472 8.31 -16.84 -6.27
N ALA A 473 8.09 -16.24 -5.09
CA ALA A 473 8.39 -16.84 -3.80
C ALA A 473 7.67 -18.18 -3.59
N GLY A 474 6.39 -18.25 -3.94
CA GLY A 474 5.61 -19.49 -3.83
C GLY A 474 6.13 -20.59 -4.75
N ARG A 475 6.45 -20.28 -6.00
CA ARG A 475 7.03 -21.22 -6.95
C ARG A 475 8.38 -21.75 -6.48
N GLU A 476 9.28 -20.86 -6.07
CA GLU A 476 10.63 -21.24 -5.64
C GLU A 476 10.62 -21.97 -4.29
N ALA A 477 9.74 -21.59 -3.35
CA ALA A 477 9.56 -22.31 -2.09
C ALA A 477 9.05 -23.75 -2.31
N ALA A 478 8.07 -23.94 -3.21
CA ALA A 478 7.59 -25.27 -3.57
C ALA A 478 8.64 -26.12 -4.25
N LYS A 479 9.43 -25.53 -5.16
CA LYS A 479 10.55 -26.19 -5.82
C LYS A 479 11.60 -26.64 -4.81
N HIS A 480 11.96 -25.76 -3.86
CA HIS A 480 12.91 -26.10 -2.79
C HIS A 480 12.41 -27.25 -1.91
N ALA A 481 11.14 -27.24 -1.54
CA ALA A 481 10.57 -28.26 -0.65
C ALA A 481 10.45 -29.65 -1.27
N ARG A 482 10.55 -29.76 -2.62
CA ARG A 482 10.42 -31.02 -3.37
C ARG A 482 11.77 -31.60 -3.87
N ASN A 483 12.83 -30.83 -3.74
CA ASN A 483 14.20 -31.27 -4.03
C ASN A 483 14.88 -31.78 -2.74
#